data_6969118581d3f34631efb8004f90c695
#
_entry.id   6969118581d3f34631efb8004f90c695
#
_cell.length_a   1.000
_cell.length_b   1.000
_cell.length_c   1.000
_cell.angle_alpha   90.00
_cell.angle_beta   90.00
_cell.angle_gamma   90.00
#
_symmetry.space_group_name_H-M   'P 1'
#
loop_
_entity.id
_entity.type
_entity.pdbx_description
1 polymer ?
#
loop_
_entity_poly.entity_id
_entity_poly.type
_entity_poly.pdbx_seq_one_letter_code
_entity_poly.pdbx_strand_id
1 'polypeptide(L)'
;MRVYPAAPTGHVFVVDGDPGKLTVIDPKSDSAVATIDAGSKLETAVVGGNGKLYVNREQKQEIVRVDTATNEIDAHWPIPNCSSPHGLAIDLETHRLFSSCENNLLVVVDADTGTTVATLPIGARSDAAAFDPKRKLVFSSNGDGTLSVIAEKGANSFVTLASVATKVGARTMALDPESGRLYLVAGDTTINPSADPSDFRHRYVVTPGSAKLLFLDPMP
;
A
#
# COMPACT_ATOMS: atom_id res chain seq x y z
N MET A 1 8.13 -10.10 1.33
CA MET A 1 7.80 -10.65 0.00
C MET A 1 6.30 -10.53 -0.23
N ARG A 2 5.86 -9.90 -1.29
CA ARG A 2 4.45 -9.77 -1.70
C ARG A 2 4.30 -10.27 -3.14
N VAL A 3 3.14 -10.86 -3.48
CA VAL A 3 2.92 -11.58 -4.75
C VAL A 3 1.74 -10.94 -5.48
N TYR A 4 1.93 -10.62 -6.75
CA TYR A 4 0.97 -9.92 -7.59
C TYR A 4 0.78 -10.66 -8.93
N PRO A 5 -0.37 -11.32 -9.17
CA PRO A 5 -0.67 -11.90 -10.47
C PRO A 5 -0.98 -10.79 -11.47
N ALA A 6 -0.31 -10.79 -12.61
CA ALA A 6 -0.52 -9.80 -13.66
C ALA A 6 -1.21 -10.42 -14.88
N ALA A 7 -2.47 -10.06 -15.09
CA ALA A 7 -3.09 -10.19 -16.39
C ALA A 7 -2.60 -9.03 -17.28
N PRO A 8 -2.31 -9.18 -18.56
CA PRO A 8 -2.66 -10.26 -19.47
C PRO A 8 -1.58 -11.33 -19.65
N THR A 9 -0.37 -11.18 -19.08
CA THR A 9 0.72 -12.12 -19.29
C THR A 9 0.53 -13.46 -18.57
N GLY A 10 -0.24 -13.45 -17.49
CA GLY A 10 -0.39 -14.57 -16.58
C GLY A 10 0.80 -14.80 -15.66
N HIS A 11 1.85 -13.97 -15.75
CA HIS A 11 2.99 -14.02 -14.86
C HIS A 11 2.65 -13.54 -13.45
N VAL A 12 3.45 -13.95 -12.49
CA VAL A 12 3.38 -13.51 -11.10
C VAL A 12 4.61 -12.65 -10.81
N PHE A 13 4.37 -11.44 -10.29
CA PHE A 13 5.43 -10.53 -9.88
C PHE A 13 5.59 -10.61 -8.36
N VAL A 14 6.79 -10.92 -7.93
CA VAL A 14 7.17 -11.00 -6.51
C VAL A 14 8.00 -9.79 -6.16
N VAL A 15 7.51 -8.96 -5.24
CA VAL A 15 8.27 -7.82 -4.72
C VAL A 15 9.24 -8.32 -3.65
N ASP A 16 10.51 -8.21 -3.94
CA ASP A 16 11.61 -8.46 -3.02
C ASP A 16 12.12 -7.10 -2.52
N GLY A 17 11.56 -6.67 -1.39
CA GLY A 17 11.58 -5.27 -0.94
C GLY A 17 12.99 -4.73 -0.71
N ASP A 18 13.73 -5.33 0.23
CA ASP A 18 15.03 -4.78 0.68
C ASP A 18 16.09 -4.75 -0.44
N PRO A 19 16.24 -5.80 -1.30
CA PRO A 19 17.13 -5.72 -2.44
C PRO A 19 16.62 -4.82 -3.58
N GLY A 20 15.38 -4.33 -3.51
CA GLY A 20 14.81 -3.46 -4.52
C GLY A 20 14.59 -4.15 -5.87
N LYS A 21 14.13 -5.40 -5.86
CA LYS A 21 13.94 -6.20 -7.07
C LYS A 21 12.52 -6.73 -7.20
N LEU A 22 12.15 -7.02 -8.44
CA LEU A 22 10.95 -7.77 -8.78
C LEU A 22 11.37 -9.06 -9.46
N THR A 23 10.96 -10.20 -8.91
CA THR A 23 11.13 -11.50 -9.57
C THR A 23 9.87 -11.84 -10.34
N VAL A 24 9.99 -12.12 -11.63
CA VAL A 24 8.89 -12.50 -12.51
C VAL A 24 8.86 -14.01 -12.65
N ILE A 25 7.74 -14.61 -12.28
CA ILE A 25 7.54 -16.07 -12.31
C ILE A 25 6.49 -16.42 -13.36
N ASP A 26 6.79 -17.39 -14.22
CA ASP A 26 5.78 -18.04 -15.05
C ASP A 26 5.22 -19.24 -14.28
N PRO A 27 3.94 -19.18 -13.85
CA PRO A 27 3.34 -20.28 -13.09
C PRO A 27 3.07 -21.54 -13.91
N LYS A 28 3.19 -21.48 -15.24
CA LYS A 28 3.06 -22.68 -16.09
C LYS A 28 4.32 -23.55 -16.10
N SER A 29 5.47 -22.90 -15.95
CA SER A 29 6.77 -23.57 -15.91
C SER A 29 7.37 -23.65 -14.50
N ASP A 30 6.69 -23.06 -13.49
CA ASP A 30 7.18 -22.92 -12.11
C ASP A 30 8.59 -22.31 -12.04
N SER A 31 8.89 -21.37 -12.94
CA SER A 31 10.24 -20.84 -13.11
C SER A 31 10.27 -19.31 -13.05
N ALA A 32 11.33 -18.76 -12.47
CA ALA A 32 11.64 -17.35 -12.62
C ALA A 32 12.12 -17.08 -14.05
N VAL A 33 11.41 -16.21 -14.77
CA VAL A 33 11.67 -15.88 -16.17
C VAL A 33 12.36 -14.53 -16.35
N ALA A 34 12.28 -13.65 -15.35
CA ALA A 34 12.97 -12.36 -15.36
C ALA A 34 13.21 -11.85 -13.93
N THR A 35 14.16 -10.93 -13.80
CA THR A 35 14.37 -10.12 -12.60
C THR A 35 14.50 -8.66 -13.04
N ILE A 36 13.70 -7.78 -12.43
CA ILE A 36 13.70 -6.34 -12.68
C ILE A 36 14.39 -5.69 -11.49
N ASP A 37 15.47 -4.96 -11.72
CA ASP A 37 16.19 -4.22 -10.69
C ASP A 37 15.67 -2.78 -10.64
N ALA A 38 15.03 -2.42 -9.55
CA ALA A 38 14.56 -1.06 -9.31
C ALA A 38 15.59 -0.18 -8.57
N GLY A 39 16.72 -0.76 -8.16
CA GLY A 39 17.88 -0.05 -7.59
C GLY A 39 17.63 0.62 -6.23
N SER A 40 16.52 0.33 -5.55
CA SER A 40 16.20 0.87 -4.22
C SER A 40 15.04 0.10 -3.63
N LYS A 41 14.91 0.12 -2.31
CA LYS A 41 13.87 -0.59 -1.56
C LYS A 41 12.47 -0.37 -2.14
N LEU A 42 11.78 -1.48 -2.39
CA LEU A 42 10.41 -1.55 -2.87
C LEU A 42 9.44 -1.89 -1.74
N GLU A 43 8.24 -1.36 -1.83
CA GLU A 43 7.15 -1.66 -0.89
C GLU A 43 5.95 -2.28 -1.63
N THR A 44 4.74 -1.77 -1.42
CA THR A 44 3.53 -2.32 -2.03
C THR A 44 3.50 -2.07 -3.52
N ALA A 45 3.01 -3.06 -4.27
CA ALA A 45 2.66 -2.93 -5.68
C ALA A 45 1.14 -3.07 -5.90
N VAL A 46 0.67 -2.62 -7.06
CA VAL A 46 -0.70 -2.87 -7.54
C VAL A 46 -0.70 -3.11 -9.05
N VAL A 47 -1.61 -3.96 -9.51
CA VAL A 47 -1.78 -4.25 -10.94
C VAL A 47 -2.80 -3.29 -11.54
N GLY A 48 -2.43 -2.62 -12.61
CA GLY A 48 -3.23 -1.58 -13.25
C GLY A 48 -4.32 -2.06 -14.21
N GLY A 49 -4.46 -3.36 -14.44
CA GLY A 49 -5.44 -3.90 -15.39
C GLY A 49 -5.11 -3.67 -16.88
N ASN A 50 -4.21 -2.73 -17.18
CA ASN A 50 -3.78 -2.29 -18.51
C ASN A 50 -2.41 -2.87 -18.93
N GLY A 51 -1.98 -3.96 -18.32
CA GLY A 51 -0.64 -4.54 -18.52
C GLY A 51 0.47 -3.79 -17.77
N LYS A 52 0.11 -2.93 -16.83
CA LYS A 52 1.07 -2.20 -15.99
C LYS A 52 0.99 -2.66 -14.55
N LEU A 53 2.14 -2.65 -13.90
CA LEU A 53 2.30 -2.83 -12.46
C LEU A 53 2.90 -1.54 -11.90
N TYR A 54 2.34 -1.04 -10.81
CA TYR A 54 2.83 0.15 -10.13
C TYR A 54 3.42 -0.27 -8.78
N VAL A 55 4.56 0.28 -8.41
CA VAL A 55 5.29 -0.11 -7.19
C VAL A 55 5.80 1.12 -6.46
N ASN A 56 5.52 1.22 -5.18
CA ASN A 56 6.15 2.22 -4.31
C ASN A 56 7.64 1.92 -4.14
N ARG A 57 8.46 2.94 -4.38
CA ARG A 57 9.91 2.92 -4.19
C ARG A 57 10.28 3.82 -3.02
N GLU A 58 10.43 3.21 -1.84
CA GLU A 58 10.43 3.87 -0.55
C GLU A 58 11.48 4.99 -0.44
N GLN A 59 12.74 4.64 -0.62
CA GLN A 59 13.86 5.57 -0.39
C GLN A 59 13.97 6.67 -1.45
N LYS A 60 13.29 6.52 -2.58
CA LYS A 60 13.30 7.51 -3.68
C LYS A 60 12.07 8.40 -3.68
N GLN A 61 11.08 8.11 -2.82
CA GLN A 61 9.82 8.86 -2.77
C GLN A 61 9.18 8.96 -4.15
N GLU A 62 9.03 7.79 -4.79
CA GLU A 62 8.44 7.71 -6.12
C GLU A 62 7.60 6.43 -6.29
N ILE A 63 6.76 6.44 -7.30
CA ILE A 63 6.12 5.25 -7.85
C ILE A 63 6.83 4.90 -9.14
N VAL A 64 7.26 3.66 -9.31
CA VAL A 64 7.72 3.14 -10.60
C VAL A 64 6.59 2.40 -11.30
N ARG A 65 6.52 2.54 -12.63
CA ARG A 65 5.62 1.76 -13.47
C ARG A 65 6.41 0.72 -14.24
N VAL A 66 5.95 -0.51 -14.19
CA VAL A 66 6.54 -1.65 -14.91
C VAL A 66 5.60 -2.08 -16.01
N ASP A 67 6.10 -2.23 -17.21
CA ASP A 67 5.41 -2.92 -18.30
C ASP A 67 5.54 -4.43 -18.08
N THR A 68 4.39 -5.12 -17.90
CA THR A 68 4.38 -6.54 -17.58
C THR A 68 4.64 -7.43 -18.81
N ALA A 69 4.57 -6.89 -20.01
CA ALA A 69 4.87 -7.64 -21.24
C ALA A 69 6.37 -7.66 -21.56
N THR A 70 7.06 -6.53 -21.30
CA THR A 70 8.51 -6.40 -21.54
C THR A 70 9.34 -6.69 -20.30
N ASN A 71 8.73 -6.68 -19.11
CA ASN A 71 9.41 -6.77 -17.81
C ASN A 71 10.42 -5.64 -17.58
N GLU A 72 10.06 -4.42 -18.00
CA GLU A 72 10.91 -3.23 -17.86
C GLU A 72 10.19 -2.14 -17.08
N ILE A 73 10.95 -1.34 -16.33
CA ILE A 73 10.44 -0.09 -15.74
C ILE A 73 10.37 0.93 -16.87
N ASP A 74 9.16 1.39 -17.20
CA ASP A 74 8.90 2.33 -18.30
C ASP A 74 8.56 3.75 -17.82
N ALA A 75 8.38 3.95 -16.51
CA ALA A 75 8.19 5.28 -15.94
C ALA A 75 8.64 5.37 -14.48
N HIS A 76 9.07 6.58 -14.09
CA HIS A 76 9.42 6.99 -12.73
C HIS A 76 8.61 8.24 -12.38
N TRP A 77 7.81 8.15 -11.33
CA TRP A 77 6.91 9.23 -10.92
C TRP A 77 7.24 9.72 -9.50
N PRO A 78 7.98 10.82 -9.39
CA PRO A 78 8.29 11.40 -8.08
C PRO A 78 7.03 11.85 -7.34
N ILE A 79 6.95 11.53 -6.06
CA ILE A 79 5.92 11.98 -5.13
C ILE A 79 6.59 12.72 -3.96
N PRO A 80 7.11 13.95 -4.19
CA PRO A 80 8.09 14.58 -3.31
C PRO A 80 7.58 14.90 -1.90
N ASN A 81 6.25 14.96 -1.71
CA ASN A 81 5.67 15.21 -0.39
C ASN A 81 5.38 13.92 0.40
N CYS A 82 5.71 12.75 -0.14
CA CYS A 82 5.48 11.45 0.47
C CYS A 82 6.78 10.88 1.02
N SER A 83 7.01 10.99 2.31
CA SER A 83 8.15 10.29 2.93
C SER A 83 7.82 8.82 3.10
N SER A 84 8.74 7.96 2.71
CA SER A 84 8.58 6.50 2.82
C SER A 84 7.19 6.03 2.35
N PRO A 85 6.90 6.02 1.03
CA PRO A 85 5.66 5.48 0.51
C PRO A 85 5.59 3.95 0.78
N HIS A 86 4.60 3.52 1.54
CA HIS A 86 4.41 2.12 1.95
C HIS A 86 3.23 1.46 1.24
N GLY A 87 2.00 1.75 1.69
CA GLY A 87 0.79 1.21 1.09
C GLY A 87 0.53 1.81 -0.28
N LEU A 88 0.01 0.99 -1.19
CA LEU A 88 -0.44 1.42 -2.52
C LEU A 88 -1.74 0.71 -2.87
N ALA A 89 -2.71 1.48 -3.35
CA ALA A 89 -3.98 0.98 -3.89
C ALA A 89 -4.28 1.67 -5.22
N ILE A 90 -5.22 1.14 -5.98
CA ILE A 90 -5.63 1.70 -7.28
C ILE A 90 -7.14 1.63 -7.46
N ASP A 91 -7.73 2.70 -7.98
CA ASP A 91 -9.02 2.62 -8.67
C ASP A 91 -8.78 2.43 -10.17
N LEU A 92 -9.20 1.27 -10.67
CA LEU A 92 -9.05 0.92 -12.08
C LEU A 92 -10.02 1.67 -13.00
N GLU A 93 -11.10 2.24 -12.46
CA GLU A 93 -12.08 3.00 -13.23
C GLU A 93 -11.63 4.44 -13.49
N THR A 94 -11.11 5.09 -12.45
CA THR A 94 -10.63 6.48 -12.54
C THR A 94 -9.14 6.59 -12.84
N HIS A 95 -8.42 5.47 -12.85
CA HIS A 95 -6.96 5.37 -12.97
C HIS A 95 -6.25 6.22 -11.91
N ARG A 96 -6.66 6.09 -10.64
CA ARG A 96 -6.04 6.78 -9.51
C ARG A 96 -5.29 5.80 -8.62
N LEU A 97 -4.02 6.11 -8.38
CA LEU A 97 -3.18 5.45 -7.40
C LEU A 97 -3.28 6.19 -6.06
N PHE A 98 -3.34 5.44 -4.99
CA PHE A 98 -3.40 5.95 -3.62
C PHE A 98 -2.18 5.44 -2.86
N SER A 99 -1.17 6.31 -2.67
CA SER A 99 0.06 5.97 -1.96
C SER A 99 0.01 6.53 -0.54
N SER A 100 0.06 5.67 0.47
CA SER A 100 0.12 6.07 1.86
C SER A 100 1.56 6.24 2.31
N CYS A 101 1.86 7.35 2.99
CA CYS A 101 3.18 7.81 3.33
C CYS A 101 3.38 7.81 4.85
N GLU A 102 4.59 7.50 5.31
CA GLU A 102 4.89 7.43 6.74
C GLU A 102 4.75 8.79 7.45
N ASN A 103 4.86 9.89 6.70
CA ASN A 103 4.69 11.26 7.19
C ASN A 103 3.24 11.74 7.24
N ASN A 104 2.30 10.85 7.47
CA ASN A 104 0.87 11.12 7.73
C ASN A 104 0.12 11.72 6.52
N LEU A 105 0.55 11.37 5.32
CA LEU A 105 -0.08 11.81 4.08
C LEU A 105 -0.50 10.60 3.23
N LEU A 106 -1.60 10.78 2.52
CA LEU A 106 -1.97 9.95 1.39
C LEU A 106 -1.88 10.81 0.13
N VAL A 107 -1.06 10.37 -0.81
CA VAL A 107 -0.88 11.06 -2.10
C VAL A 107 -1.67 10.32 -3.16
N VAL A 108 -2.49 11.06 -3.90
CA VAL A 108 -3.24 10.53 -5.05
C VAL A 108 -2.51 10.90 -6.33
N VAL A 109 -2.24 9.89 -7.16
CA VAL A 109 -1.47 10.05 -8.40
C VAL A 109 -2.30 9.51 -9.58
N ASP A 110 -2.27 10.24 -10.68
CA ASP A 110 -2.83 9.78 -11.95
C ASP A 110 -1.97 8.64 -12.51
N ALA A 111 -2.55 7.46 -12.71
CA ALA A 111 -1.84 6.26 -13.12
C ALA A 111 -1.40 6.25 -14.58
N ASP A 112 -1.84 7.19 -15.38
CA ASP A 112 -1.45 7.32 -16.79
C ASP A 112 -0.28 8.30 -16.97
N THR A 113 -0.29 9.40 -16.18
CA THR A 113 0.65 10.52 -16.36
C THR A 113 1.69 10.65 -15.24
N GLY A 114 1.44 10.04 -14.07
CA GLY A 114 2.27 10.22 -12.87
C GLY A 114 2.07 11.56 -12.16
N THR A 115 1.07 12.33 -12.56
CA THR A 115 0.77 13.64 -11.96
C THR A 115 0.13 13.46 -10.59
N THR A 116 0.63 14.16 -9.57
CA THR A 116 -0.05 14.24 -8.27
C THR A 116 -1.36 15.02 -8.40
N VAL A 117 -2.47 14.37 -8.06
CA VAL A 117 -3.84 14.92 -8.16
C VAL A 117 -4.27 15.55 -6.85
N ALA A 118 -3.97 14.90 -5.73
CA ALA A 118 -4.34 15.36 -4.40
C ALA A 118 -3.37 14.85 -3.33
N THR A 119 -3.39 15.52 -2.19
CA THR A 119 -2.70 15.09 -0.97
C THR A 119 -3.65 15.29 0.21
N LEU A 120 -3.85 14.24 1.01
CA LEU A 120 -4.80 14.24 2.13
C LEU A 120 -4.09 13.79 3.41
N PRO A 121 -4.49 14.34 4.58
CA PRO A 121 -3.97 13.88 5.85
C PRO A 121 -4.54 12.50 6.21
N ILE A 122 -3.69 11.64 6.75
CA ILE A 122 -4.02 10.33 7.33
C ILE A 122 -3.37 10.18 8.71
N GLY A 123 -3.62 9.06 9.38
CA GLY A 123 -2.93 8.75 10.65
C GLY A 123 -1.44 8.49 10.47
N ALA A 124 -0.74 8.43 11.59
CA ALA A 124 0.72 8.31 11.61
C ALA A 124 1.19 6.87 11.34
N ARG A 125 2.35 6.76 10.69
CA ARG A 125 3.01 5.47 10.44
C ARG A 125 2.13 4.50 9.64
N SER A 126 1.57 5.00 8.56
CA SER A 126 0.80 4.21 7.61
C SER A 126 1.66 3.09 7.00
N ASP A 127 1.05 1.92 6.76
CA ASP A 127 1.73 0.76 6.17
C ASP A 127 0.94 0.14 5.01
N ALA A 128 -0.38 0.09 5.11
CA ALA A 128 -1.20 -0.47 4.05
C ALA A 128 -2.25 0.53 3.56
N ALA A 129 -2.54 0.45 2.25
CA ALA A 129 -3.67 1.12 1.62
C ALA A 129 -4.54 0.08 0.91
N ALA A 130 -5.85 0.33 0.85
CA ALA A 130 -6.80 -0.46 0.10
C ALA A 130 -7.87 0.45 -0.52
N PHE A 131 -8.47 0.00 -1.62
CA PHE A 131 -9.56 0.69 -2.28
C PHE A 131 -10.77 -0.23 -2.43
N ASP A 132 -11.93 0.25 -1.99
CA ASP A 132 -13.23 -0.42 -2.18
C ASP A 132 -13.90 0.17 -3.43
N PRO A 133 -13.93 -0.57 -4.56
CA PRO A 133 -14.48 -0.04 -5.79
C PRO A 133 -16.00 0.10 -5.76
N LYS A 134 -16.71 -0.68 -4.91
CA LYS A 134 -18.16 -0.61 -4.78
C LYS A 134 -18.61 0.64 -4.03
N ARG A 135 -17.86 1.04 -3.00
CA ARG A 135 -18.19 2.17 -2.12
C ARG A 135 -17.40 3.42 -2.43
N LYS A 136 -16.41 3.32 -3.34
CA LYS A 136 -15.46 4.40 -3.68
C LYS A 136 -14.77 4.94 -2.41
N LEU A 137 -14.26 4.02 -1.60
CA LEU A 137 -13.55 4.33 -0.36
C LEU A 137 -12.09 3.88 -0.43
N VAL A 138 -11.21 4.79 -0.06
CA VAL A 138 -9.80 4.52 0.18
C VAL A 138 -9.59 4.36 1.68
N PHE A 139 -8.85 3.33 2.05
CA PHE A 139 -8.47 3.06 3.44
C PHE A 139 -6.96 3.14 3.59
N SER A 140 -6.52 3.70 4.71
CA SER A 140 -5.13 3.63 5.15
C SER A 140 -5.07 3.13 6.59
N SER A 141 -4.41 2.01 6.84
CA SER A 141 -4.17 1.51 8.18
C SER A 141 -2.89 2.11 8.75
N ASN A 142 -2.99 2.68 9.94
CA ASN A 142 -1.96 3.50 10.54
C ASN A 142 -1.42 2.89 11.83
N GLY A 143 -0.11 2.95 12.03
CA GLY A 143 0.56 2.37 13.19
C GLY A 143 0.24 3.08 14.52
N ASP A 144 -0.35 4.27 14.46
CA ASP A 144 -0.81 5.01 15.65
C ASP A 144 -2.12 4.44 16.25
N GLY A 145 -2.71 3.43 15.63
CA GLY A 145 -3.96 2.81 16.09
C GLY A 145 -5.18 3.45 15.47
N THR A 146 -5.06 3.98 14.27
CA THR A 146 -6.19 4.53 13.50
C THR A 146 -6.31 3.88 12.12
N LEU A 147 -7.51 3.93 11.55
CA LEU A 147 -7.82 3.65 10.16
C LEU A 147 -8.39 4.93 9.55
N SER A 148 -7.70 5.48 8.57
CA SER A 148 -8.20 6.63 7.81
C SER A 148 -9.14 6.15 6.71
N VAL A 149 -10.30 6.81 6.57
CA VAL A 149 -11.32 6.53 5.57
C VAL A 149 -11.52 7.76 4.71
N ILE A 150 -11.29 7.63 3.41
CA ILE A 150 -11.37 8.71 2.44
C ILE A 150 -12.35 8.31 1.35
N ALA A 151 -13.31 9.19 1.02
CA ALA A 151 -14.20 8.98 -0.12
C ALA A 151 -13.60 9.58 -1.39
N GLU A 152 -13.59 8.81 -2.46
CA GLU A 152 -13.42 9.28 -3.80
C GLU A 152 -14.79 9.75 -4.34
N LYS A 153 -14.96 11.03 -4.54
CA LYS A 153 -16.18 11.65 -5.07
C LYS A 153 -16.12 11.84 -6.58
N GLY A 154 -15.01 11.56 -7.18
CA GLY A 154 -14.69 11.63 -8.59
C GLY A 154 -13.18 11.63 -8.78
N ALA A 155 -12.70 11.46 -10.00
CA ALA A 155 -11.28 11.26 -10.34
C ALA A 155 -10.32 12.32 -9.77
N ASN A 156 -10.81 13.52 -9.44
CA ASN A 156 -10.00 14.62 -8.89
C ASN A 156 -10.61 15.21 -7.60
N SER A 157 -11.53 14.48 -6.93
CA SER A 157 -12.24 14.99 -5.75
C SER A 157 -12.25 13.92 -4.65
N PHE A 158 -11.63 14.23 -3.53
CA PHE A 158 -11.44 13.32 -2.40
C PHE A 158 -11.79 14.02 -1.10
N VAL A 159 -12.45 13.30 -0.18
CA VAL A 159 -12.90 13.84 1.12
C VAL A 159 -12.57 12.85 2.22
N THR A 160 -11.81 13.28 3.22
CA THR A 160 -11.61 12.50 4.45
C THR A 160 -12.94 12.41 5.19
N LEU A 161 -13.44 11.19 5.38
CA LEU A 161 -14.71 10.93 6.07
C LEU A 161 -14.53 10.70 7.57
N ALA A 162 -13.53 9.86 7.92
CA ALA A 162 -13.34 9.43 9.30
C ALA A 162 -11.89 9.03 9.58
N SER A 163 -11.55 9.07 10.86
CA SER A 163 -10.43 8.38 11.47
C SER A 163 -11.02 7.42 12.51
N VAL A 164 -11.03 6.12 12.18
CA VAL A 164 -11.62 5.08 13.02
C VAL A 164 -10.56 4.55 13.98
N ALA A 165 -10.86 4.48 15.28
CA ALA A 165 -9.95 3.92 16.25
C ALA A 165 -9.78 2.41 16.06
N THR A 166 -8.53 1.97 16.05
CA THR A 166 -8.12 0.56 15.96
C THR A 166 -7.18 0.22 17.14
N LYS A 167 -6.17 -0.58 16.94
CA LYS A 167 -5.09 -0.82 17.92
C LYS A 167 -3.77 -0.26 17.44
N VAL A 168 -2.98 0.27 18.35
CA VAL A 168 -1.60 0.67 18.05
C VAL A 168 -0.84 -0.52 17.44
N GLY A 169 -0.21 -0.29 16.29
CA GLY A 169 0.49 -1.31 15.53
C GLY A 169 -0.40 -2.13 14.58
N ALA A 170 -1.73 -1.93 14.57
CA ALA A 170 -2.65 -2.57 13.61
C ALA A 170 -2.55 -1.89 12.24
N ARG A 171 -1.46 -2.10 11.54
CA ARG A 171 -1.15 -1.42 10.28
C ARG A 171 -1.15 -2.31 9.04
N THR A 172 -1.09 -3.64 9.22
CA THR A 172 -1.28 -4.59 8.13
C THR A 172 -2.76 -4.83 7.92
N MET A 173 -3.24 -4.69 6.69
CA MET A 173 -4.66 -4.71 6.35
C MET A 173 -4.94 -5.54 5.11
N ALA A 174 -6.12 -6.17 5.08
CA ALA A 174 -6.71 -6.74 3.88
C ALA A 174 -8.17 -6.29 3.77
N LEU A 175 -8.65 -6.10 2.55
CA LEU A 175 -10.03 -5.77 2.22
C LEU A 175 -10.67 -6.95 1.48
N ASP A 176 -11.85 -7.36 1.92
CA ASP A 176 -12.76 -8.18 1.11
C ASP A 176 -13.62 -7.25 0.25
N PRO A 177 -13.41 -7.19 -1.07
CA PRO A 177 -14.13 -6.28 -1.95
C PRO A 177 -15.61 -6.62 -2.12
N GLU A 178 -16.02 -7.85 -1.78
CA GLU A 178 -17.42 -8.27 -1.89
C GLU A 178 -18.24 -7.70 -0.74
N SER A 179 -17.81 -7.90 0.49
CA SER A 179 -18.52 -7.44 1.69
C SER A 179 -18.12 -5.99 2.08
N GLY A 180 -16.94 -5.54 1.70
CA GLY A 180 -16.32 -4.29 2.18
C GLY A 180 -15.70 -4.42 3.57
N ARG A 181 -15.62 -5.65 4.10
CA ARG A 181 -15.00 -5.91 5.39
C ARG A 181 -13.49 -5.75 5.32
N LEU A 182 -12.95 -5.04 6.30
CA LEU A 182 -11.51 -4.93 6.51
C LEU A 182 -11.05 -5.87 7.62
N TYR A 183 -9.89 -6.44 7.41
CA TYR A 183 -9.19 -7.31 8.34
C TYR A 183 -7.87 -6.66 8.72
N LEU A 184 -7.65 -6.43 10.02
CA LEU A 184 -6.37 -5.92 10.53
C LEU A 184 -5.81 -6.88 11.57
N VAL A 185 -4.50 -7.06 11.56
CA VAL A 185 -3.80 -7.84 12.58
C VAL A 185 -3.25 -6.90 13.64
N ALA A 186 -3.47 -7.22 14.91
CA ALA A 186 -2.95 -6.50 16.05
C ALA A 186 -2.50 -7.44 17.16
N GLY A 187 -1.70 -6.93 18.09
CA GLY A 187 -1.38 -7.57 19.34
C GLY A 187 -1.48 -6.59 20.48
N ASP A 188 -1.52 -7.08 21.70
CA ASP A 188 -1.36 -6.22 22.87
C ASP A 188 0.12 -5.82 22.95
N THR A 189 0.39 -4.54 23.16
CA THR A 189 1.74 -4.00 23.17
C THR A 189 2.08 -3.39 24.51
N THR A 190 3.32 -3.54 24.93
CA THR A 190 3.90 -2.80 26.06
C THR A 190 4.98 -1.84 25.56
N ILE A 191 5.17 -0.74 26.27
CA ILE A 191 6.22 0.22 25.93
C ILE A 191 7.54 -0.30 26.50
N ASN A 192 8.56 -0.38 25.65
CA ASN A 192 9.95 -0.58 26.08
C ASN A 192 10.51 0.78 26.53
N PRO A 193 10.72 0.99 27.85
CA PRO A 193 11.17 2.29 28.35
C PRO A 193 12.61 2.62 27.96
N SER A 194 13.39 1.62 27.54
CA SER A 194 14.79 1.78 27.13
C SER A 194 14.96 2.09 25.64
N ALA A 195 13.89 2.01 24.85
CA ALA A 195 13.95 2.33 23.42
C ALA A 195 13.83 3.83 23.18
N ASP A 196 14.49 4.32 22.13
CA ASP A 196 14.33 5.68 21.66
C ASP A 196 12.84 5.96 21.36
N PRO A 197 12.25 7.05 21.92
CA PRO A 197 10.86 7.42 21.65
C PRO A 197 10.50 7.57 20.16
N SER A 198 11.46 7.88 19.31
CA SER A 198 11.28 7.97 17.85
C SER A 198 11.35 6.62 17.14
N ASP A 199 11.94 5.60 17.76
CA ASP A 199 12.05 4.26 17.19
C ASP A 199 10.80 3.41 17.52
N PHE A 200 9.78 3.57 16.71
CA PHE A 200 8.53 2.84 16.89
C PHE A 200 8.71 1.32 16.89
N ARG A 201 9.63 0.79 16.09
CA ARG A 201 9.82 -0.65 15.94
C ARG A 201 10.31 -1.32 17.24
N HIS A 202 11.16 -0.64 17.97
CA HIS A 202 11.72 -1.16 19.24
C HIS A 202 10.97 -0.63 20.47
N ARG A 203 10.18 0.44 20.31
CA ARG A 203 9.42 1.05 21.41
C ARG A 203 8.22 0.20 21.83
N TYR A 204 7.54 -0.46 20.89
CA TYR A 204 6.38 -1.28 21.17
C TYR A 204 6.72 -2.75 21.05
N VAL A 205 6.66 -3.46 22.17
CA VAL A 205 6.90 -4.90 22.23
C VAL A 205 5.55 -5.60 22.26
N VAL A 206 5.32 -6.48 21.29
CA VAL A 206 4.10 -7.28 21.23
C VAL A 206 4.15 -8.37 22.29
N THR A 207 3.10 -8.48 23.09
CA THR A 207 2.95 -9.53 24.10
C THR A 207 2.77 -10.88 23.38
N PRO A 208 3.60 -11.89 23.64
CA PRO A 208 3.44 -13.20 23.05
C PRO A 208 2.04 -13.79 23.31
N GLY A 209 1.43 -14.39 22.28
CA GLY A 209 0.10 -15.00 22.37
C GLY A 209 -1.08 -14.01 22.34
N SER A 210 -0.83 -12.70 22.23
CA SER A 210 -1.87 -11.66 22.22
C SER A 210 -2.38 -11.31 20.82
N ALA A 211 -1.93 -11.99 19.76
CA ALA A 211 -2.33 -11.71 18.39
C ALA A 211 -3.86 -11.80 18.24
N LYS A 212 -4.44 -10.79 17.61
CA LYS A 212 -5.88 -10.65 17.36
C LYS A 212 -6.12 -10.23 15.92
N LEU A 213 -7.19 -10.74 15.35
CA LEU A 213 -7.73 -10.27 14.08
C LEU A 213 -8.89 -9.31 14.39
N LEU A 214 -8.78 -8.08 13.92
CA LEU A 214 -9.84 -7.09 14.00
C LEU A 214 -10.66 -7.14 12.72
N PHE A 215 -11.97 -7.10 12.85
CA PHE A 215 -12.93 -7.04 11.76
C PHE A 215 -13.62 -5.68 11.82
N LEU A 216 -13.56 -4.95 10.71
CA LEU A 216 -14.27 -3.68 10.56
C LEU A 216 -15.25 -3.81 9.39
N ASP A 217 -16.52 -3.74 9.71
CA ASP A 217 -17.58 -3.81 8.71
C ASP A 217 -18.01 -2.39 8.28
N PRO A 218 -18.40 -2.21 7.01
CA PRO A 218 -19.06 -0.98 6.60
C PRO A 218 -20.35 -0.80 7.38
N MET A 219 -20.62 0.41 7.81
CA MET A 219 -21.94 0.73 8.40
C MET A 219 -23.03 0.61 7.32
N PRO A 220 -24.24 0.16 7.70
CA PRO A 220 -25.36 0.06 6.80
C PRO A 220 -25.76 1.40 6.18
#